data_dd86580896f7d8b02d02dad15d3f60ad
#
_entry.id   dd86580896f7d8b02d02dad15d3f60ad
#
_cell.length_a   1.000
_cell.length_b   1.000
_cell.length_c   1.000
_cell.angle_alpha   90.00
_cell.angle_beta   90.00
_cell.angle_gamma   90.00
#
_symmetry.space_group_name_H-M   'P 1'
#
loop_
_entity.id
_entity.type
_entity.pdbx_description
1 polymer ?
#
loop_
_entity_poly.entity_id
_entity_poly.type
_entity_poly.pdbx_seq_one_letter_code
_entity_poly.pdbx_strand_id
1 'polypeptide(L)'
;MRKKEKSTFRKIEYHRTETFFLIVRGLEVGVVAGLVSALYRFLLSKAESANHAVLTAIAGKPMYIALFLAALAGIGYLVSQLVRWQPLASSSGIPQITGEIRGHLDAPWWQVLLAKIAGGTLSIFSGLSLGREGPSIQLGGMAAKGIAKVTKADKTTQLRMISCGGGAGLAAAFNAPLAGMMFTLEEIHKTLDGNILCMGIVSTITADYISKLFFGQNTVFHYTTADIPLKSYWILLLLGIVLGLAGVGYNALMLLGQKWIGKIKAPVRMMLVFVCSGVLGLFVPQLLGGGHTMVTLLLQEHPTIKILILLLLGKFLFSLLSFASGAPGGIFFPLLILGTYLGAIYAEAAIAWFGLAPELWQELVVVSMAGFFAAIVRAPMTGIILVFEMTGNLDSLLPLAVVSLTSYTLADLLGSTPIYTALLENLLRPEDKAAARRNRPGEKVLKTYVLPLGSALDGKCIKDIDWGRHCLIVSIERGDTAVTPKGDTTLHAGDTLVVMVSQRRFARDNDRLEALIDPKS
;
A
#
# COMPACT_ATOMS: atom_id res chain seq x y z
N MET A 1 39.96 32.23 7.85
CA MET A 1 38.55 32.53 7.82
C MET A 1 37.96 32.47 6.39
N ARG A 2 38.40 33.20 5.40
CA ARG A 2 37.86 33.22 4.01
C ARG A 2 37.72 31.86 3.27
N LYS A 3 38.55 30.87 3.56
CA LYS A 3 38.48 29.52 2.94
C LYS A 3 37.30 28.67 3.52
N LYS A 4 36.99 28.84 4.80
CA LYS A 4 35.88 28.15 5.49
C LYS A 4 34.52 28.72 5.04
N GLU A 5 34.43 30.04 4.91
CA GLU A 5 33.20 30.71 4.41
C GLU A 5 32.85 30.31 2.96
N LYS A 6 33.86 30.26 2.06
CA LYS A 6 33.63 29.79 0.68
C LYS A 6 33.19 28.32 0.61
N SER A 7 33.62 27.46 1.55
CA SER A 7 33.17 26.05 1.59
C SER A 7 31.73 25.93 2.09
N THR A 8 31.34 26.76 3.07
CA THR A 8 29.98 26.81 3.62
C THR A 8 28.99 27.34 2.57
N PHE A 9 29.34 28.43 1.87
CA PHE A 9 28.53 28.98 0.78
C PHE A 9 28.31 27.96 -0.35
N ARG A 10 29.36 27.25 -0.79
CA ARG A 10 29.24 26.20 -1.81
C ARG A 10 28.39 25.01 -1.33
N LYS A 11 28.44 24.65 -0.05
CA LYS A 11 27.58 23.59 0.51
C LYS A 11 26.11 24.02 0.53
N ILE A 12 25.83 25.27 0.93
CA ILE A 12 24.48 25.84 0.94
C ILE A 12 23.93 25.92 -0.50
N GLU A 13 24.74 26.34 -1.46
CA GLU A 13 24.36 26.42 -2.87
C GLU A 13 24.11 25.03 -3.49
N TYR A 14 24.92 24.03 -3.14
CA TYR A 14 24.73 22.64 -3.57
C TYR A 14 23.45 22.05 -2.99
N HIS A 15 23.20 22.19 -1.68
CA HIS A 15 21.95 21.76 -1.04
C HIS A 15 20.72 22.44 -1.63
N ARG A 16 20.81 23.73 -1.93
CA ARG A 16 19.71 24.49 -2.53
C ARG A 16 19.36 24.00 -3.93
N THR A 17 20.36 23.65 -4.73
CA THR A 17 20.18 23.13 -6.10
C THR A 17 19.60 21.71 -6.06
N GLU A 18 20.05 20.88 -5.14
CA GLU A 18 19.56 19.51 -4.94
C GLU A 18 18.10 19.50 -4.49
N THR A 19 17.73 20.31 -3.49
CA THR A 19 16.35 20.46 -3.02
C THR A 19 15.42 20.96 -4.13
N PHE A 20 15.86 21.95 -4.92
CA PHE A 20 15.08 22.44 -6.07
C PHE A 20 14.83 21.34 -7.11
N PHE A 21 15.85 20.56 -7.42
CA PHE A 21 15.73 19.42 -8.32
C PHE A 21 14.73 18.36 -7.80
N LEU A 22 14.74 18.06 -6.49
CA LEU A 22 13.79 17.14 -5.85
C LEU A 22 12.35 17.65 -5.94
N ILE A 23 12.13 18.96 -5.73
CA ILE A 23 10.81 19.60 -5.87
C ILE A 23 10.29 19.49 -7.30
N VAL A 24 11.12 19.82 -8.30
CA VAL A 24 10.73 19.73 -9.73
C VAL A 24 10.37 18.29 -10.10
N ARG A 25 11.20 17.31 -9.70
CA ARG A 25 10.91 15.89 -9.91
C ARG A 25 9.66 15.42 -9.17
N GLY A 26 9.44 15.94 -7.96
CA GLY A 26 8.20 15.68 -7.21
C GLY A 26 6.96 16.18 -7.93
N LEU A 27 7.00 17.40 -8.50
CA LEU A 27 5.92 17.96 -9.32
C LEU A 27 5.65 17.10 -10.57
N GLU A 28 6.70 16.75 -11.34
CA GLU A 28 6.55 15.90 -12.53
C GLU A 28 5.87 14.56 -12.19
N VAL A 29 6.35 13.89 -11.13
CA VAL A 29 5.77 12.62 -10.64
C VAL A 29 4.34 12.82 -10.18
N GLY A 30 4.06 13.86 -9.39
CA GLY A 30 2.73 14.16 -8.88
C GLY A 30 1.71 14.43 -9.98
N VAL A 31 2.09 15.21 -11.00
CA VAL A 31 1.21 15.51 -12.15
C VAL A 31 0.83 14.22 -12.88
N VAL A 32 1.79 13.40 -13.25
CA VAL A 32 1.49 12.23 -14.08
C VAL A 32 0.85 11.10 -13.26
N ALA A 33 1.30 10.86 -12.04
CA ALA A 33 0.66 9.89 -11.15
C ALA A 33 -0.78 10.33 -10.82
N GLY A 34 -1.01 11.62 -10.57
CA GLY A 34 -2.34 12.19 -10.33
C GLY A 34 -3.29 12.01 -11.52
N LEU A 35 -2.84 12.34 -12.73
CA LEU A 35 -3.64 12.18 -13.95
C LEU A 35 -3.98 10.72 -14.24
N VAL A 36 -3.00 9.81 -14.14
CA VAL A 36 -3.23 8.37 -14.37
C VAL A 36 -4.17 7.79 -13.32
N SER A 37 -4.00 8.16 -12.04
CA SER A 37 -4.89 7.71 -10.97
C SER A 37 -6.28 8.31 -11.08
N ALA A 38 -6.42 9.58 -11.49
CA ALA A 38 -7.71 10.22 -11.74
C ALA A 38 -8.46 9.55 -12.90
N LEU A 39 -7.76 9.27 -14.01
CA LEU A 39 -8.32 8.51 -15.13
C LEU A 39 -8.81 7.13 -14.68
N TYR A 40 -7.98 6.41 -13.93
CA TYR A 40 -8.34 5.09 -13.43
C TYR A 40 -9.57 5.16 -12.51
N ARG A 41 -9.59 6.10 -11.57
CA ARG A 41 -10.75 6.34 -10.68
C ARG A 41 -12.03 6.64 -11.45
N PHE A 42 -11.94 7.46 -12.50
CA PHE A 42 -13.07 7.76 -13.39
C PHE A 42 -13.60 6.51 -14.09
N LEU A 43 -12.70 5.71 -14.68
CA LEU A 43 -13.08 4.46 -15.35
C LEU A 43 -13.74 3.47 -14.38
N LEU A 44 -13.20 3.34 -13.16
CA LEU A 44 -13.79 2.46 -12.15
C LEU A 44 -15.17 2.92 -11.69
N SER A 45 -15.38 4.22 -11.49
CA SER A 45 -16.70 4.78 -11.13
C SER A 45 -17.74 4.51 -12.21
N LYS A 46 -17.35 4.66 -13.50
CA LYS A 46 -18.24 4.31 -14.63
C LYS A 46 -18.51 2.81 -14.72
N ALA A 47 -17.50 1.98 -14.47
CA ALA A 47 -17.62 0.53 -14.44
C ALA A 47 -18.58 0.05 -13.34
N GLU A 48 -18.46 0.61 -12.14
CA GLU A 48 -19.33 0.29 -11.00
C GLU A 48 -20.79 0.73 -11.26
N SER A 49 -20.98 1.94 -11.77
CA SER A 49 -22.31 2.43 -12.17
C SER A 49 -22.96 1.58 -13.27
N ALA A 50 -22.16 1.15 -14.27
CA ALA A 50 -22.63 0.29 -15.35
C ALA A 50 -23.01 -1.11 -14.83
N ASN A 51 -22.21 -1.70 -13.92
CA ASN A 51 -22.56 -2.96 -13.28
C ASN A 51 -23.90 -2.88 -12.55
N HIS A 52 -24.09 -1.84 -11.72
CA HIS A 52 -25.34 -1.63 -10.99
C HIS A 52 -26.53 -1.47 -11.94
N ALA A 53 -26.40 -0.68 -13.02
CA ALA A 53 -27.44 -0.49 -14.03
C ALA A 53 -27.80 -1.80 -14.73
N VAL A 54 -26.82 -2.63 -15.07
CA VAL A 54 -27.06 -3.96 -15.68
C VAL A 54 -27.79 -4.87 -14.70
N LEU A 55 -27.32 -4.99 -13.46
CA LEU A 55 -27.96 -5.85 -12.45
C LEU A 55 -29.43 -5.47 -12.22
N THR A 56 -29.73 -4.17 -12.14
CA THR A 56 -31.11 -3.70 -11.99
C THR A 56 -31.98 -3.97 -13.23
N ALA A 57 -31.42 -3.84 -14.44
CA ALA A 57 -32.14 -4.07 -15.70
C ALA A 57 -32.50 -5.54 -15.96
N ILE A 58 -31.65 -6.49 -15.49
CA ILE A 58 -31.83 -7.93 -15.68
C ILE A 58 -32.60 -8.61 -14.56
N ALA A 59 -32.85 -7.91 -13.45
CA ALA A 59 -33.59 -8.46 -12.31
C ALA A 59 -34.92 -9.07 -12.72
N GLY A 60 -35.21 -10.31 -12.33
CA GLY A 60 -36.43 -11.03 -12.66
C GLY A 60 -36.49 -11.60 -14.10
N LYS A 61 -35.42 -11.48 -14.91
CA LYS A 61 -35.41 -11.94 -16.31
C LYS A 61 -34.37 -13.09 -16.49
N PRO A 62 -34.76 -14.37 -16.34
CA PRO A 62 -33.82 -15.50 -16.23
C PRO A 62 -32.91 -15.65 -17.45
N MET A 63 -33.40 -15.39 -18.67
CA MET A 63 -32.61 -15.47 -19.90
C MET A 63 -31.48 -14.40 -19.90
N TYR A 64 -31.78 -13.18 -19.51
CA TYR A 64 -30.77 -12.10 -19.43
C TYR A 64 -29.77 -12.34 -18.29
N ILE A 65 -30.20 -12.96 -17.18
CA ILE A 65 -29.31 -13.38 -16.10
C ILE A 65 -28.32 -14.44 -16.63
N ALA A 66 -28.78 -15.46 -17.34
CA ALA A 66 -27.91 -16.48 -17.91
C ALA A 66 -26.90 -15.88 -18.91
N LEU A 67 -27.34 -14.96 -19.78
CA LEU A 67 -26.47 -14.25 -20.73
C LEU A 67 -25.43 -13.40 -19.98
N PHE A 68 -25.84 -12.69 -18.92
CA PHE A 68 -24.92 -11.89 -18.11
C PHE A 68 -23.86 -12.74 -17.41
N LEU A 69 -24.24 -13.88 -16.82
CA LEU A 69 -23.28 -14.80 -16.20
C LEU A 69 -22.31 -15.39 -17.23
N ALA A 70 -22.78 -15.71 -18.44
CA ALA A 70 -21.92 -16.14 -19.54
C ALA A 70 -20.95 -15.01 -19.97
N ALA A 71 -21.44 -13.78 -20.05
CA ALA A 71 -20.60 -12.61 -20.34
C ALA A 71 -19.54 -12.40 -19.26
N LEU A 72 -19.88 -12.54 -17.98
CA LEU A 72 -18.92 -12.45 -16.86
C LEU A 72 -17.85 -13.55 -16.93
N ALA A 73 -18.22 -14.77 -17.32
CA ALA A 73 -17.24 -15.83 -17.58
C ALA A 73 -16.28 -15.43 -18.70
N GLY A 74 -16.78 -14.88 -19.80
CA GLY A 74 -15.99 -14.36 -20.92
C GLY A 74 -15.06 -13.23 -20.49
N ILE A 75 -15.53 -12.28 -19.68
CA ILE A 75 -14.71 -11.19 -19.11
C ILE A 75 -13.62 -11.78 -18.21
N GLY A 76 -13.94 -12.73 -17.34
CA GLY A 76 -12.97 -13.42 -16.49
C GLY A 76 -11.87 -14.11 -17.32
N TYR A 77 -12.24 -14.74 -18.43
CA TYR A 77 -11.27 -15.30 -19.38
C TYR A 77 -10.38 -14.21 -19.99
N LEU A 78 -10.96 -13.11 -20.48
CA LEU A 78 -10.19 -11.98 -21.04
C LEU A 78 -9.20 -11.39 -20.03
N VAL A 79 -9.64 -11.16 -18.77
CA VAL A 79 -8.76 -10.68 -17.70
C VAL A 79 -7.64 -11.67 -17.43
N SER A 80 -7.91 -12.98 -17.52
CA SER A 80 -6.87 -14.00 -17.38
C SER A 80 -5.82 -13.93 -18.49
N GLN A 81 -6.21 -13.60 -19.73
CA GLN A 81 -5.26 -13.40 -20.84
C GLN A 81 -4.44 -12.11 -20.65
N LEU A 82 -5.07 -11.03 -20.17
CA LEU A 82 -4.33 -9.79 -19.82
C LEU A 82 -3.27 -10.04 -18.73
N VAL A 83 -3.63 -10.78 -17.69
CA VAL A 83 -2.69 -11.16 -16.62
C VAL A 83 -1.62 -12.12 -17.14
N ARG A 84 -1.94 -13.02 -18.10
CA ARG A 84 -0.96 -13.89 -18.75
C ARG A 84 0.02 -13.08 -19.61
N TRP A 85 -0.46 -12.05 -20.34
CA TRP A 85 0.38 -11.14 -21.11
C TRP A 85 1.29 -10.32 -20.23
N GLN A 86 0.76 -9.78 -19.10
CA GLN A 86 1.54 -9.01 -18.13
C GLN A 86 1.31 -9.52 -16.70
N PRO A 87 2.08 -10.51 -16.22
CA PRO A 87 1.89 -11.12 -14.91
C PRO A 87 2.05 -10.15 -13.73
N LEU A 88 2.89 -9.11 -13.89
CA LEU A 88 3.11 -8.11 -12.85
C LEU A 88 1.94 -7.13 -12.68
N ALA A 89 0.93 -7.18 -13.56
CA ALA A 89 -0.32 -6.44 -13.38
C ALA A 89 -1.35 -7.19 -12.51
N SER A 90 -1.08 -8.44 -12.11
CA SER A 90 -1.98 -9.23 -11.25
C SER A 90 -2.11 -8.65 -9.84
N SER A 91 -3.21 -8.99 -9.15
CA SER A 91 -3.44 -8.68 -7.72
C SER A 91 -3.28 -7.19 -7.36
N SER A 92 -2.80 -6.86 -6.16
CA SER A 92 -2.75 -5.49 -5.63
C SER A 92 -1.82 -4.56 -6.43
N GLY A 93 -0.56 -4.93 -6.65
CA GLY A 93 0.46 -4.05 -7.23
C GLY A 93 1.44 -3.47 -6.21
N ILE A 94 1.10 -3.42 -4.91
CA ILE A 94 1.99 -2.94 -3.85
C ILE A 94 3.24 -3.82 -3.75
N PRO A 95 3.14 -5.16 -3.66
CA PRO A 95 4.31 -6.02 -3.64
C PRO A 95 5.21 -5.86 -4.87
N GLN A 96 4.62 -5.58 -6.04
CA GLN A 96 5.35 -5.39 -7.28
C GLN A 96 6.19 -4.09 -7.24
N ILE A 97 5.64 -3.00 -6.71
CA ILE A 97 6.37 -1.73 -6.52
C ILE A 97 7.49 -1.91 -5.50
N THR A 98 7.22 -2.55 -4.36
CA THR A 98 8.24 -2.85 -3.35
C THR A 98 9.35 -3.74 -3.92
N GLY A 99 8.99 -4.75 -4.73
CA GLY A 99 9.95 -5.61 -5.42
C GLY A 99 10.80 -4.86 -6.46
N GLU A 100 10.24 -3.88 -7.16
CA GLU A 100 10.95 -3.01 -8.10
C GLU A 100 11.98 -2.13 -7.37
N ILE A 101 11.60 -1.53 -6.24
CA ILE A 101 12.46 -0.66 -5.44
C ILE A 101 13.60 -1.45 -4.79
N ARG A 102 13.31 -2.66 -4.34
CA ARG A 102 14.32 -3.57 -3.79
C ARG A 102 15.21 -4.21 -4.86
N GLY A 103 14.93 -3.99 -6.16
CA GLY A 103 15.70 -4.52 -7.27
C GLY A 103 15.42 -5.98 -7.61
N HIS A 104 14.41 -6.59 -7.01
CA HIS A 104 13.98 -7.97 -7.33
C HIS A 104 13.19 -8.06 -8.64
N LEU A 105 12.53 -6.96 -9.03
CA LEU A 105 11.70 -6.88 -10.23
C LEU A 105 12.16 -5.74 -11.15
N ASP A 106 11.87 -5.86 -12.45
CA ASP A 106 12.03 -4.78 -13.44
C ASP A 106 10.82 -4.84 -14.39
N ALA A 107 9.74 -4.19 -13.97
CA ALA A 107 8.49 -4.22 -14.70
C ALA A 107 8.52 -3.32 -15.95
N PRO A 108 8.00 -3.77 -17.10
CA PRO A 108 7.80 -2.93 -18.27
C PRO A 108 6.63 -1.95 -18.00
N TRP A 109 6.96 -0.72 -17.64
CA TRP A 109 6.04 0.28 -17.09
C TRP A 109 4.74 0.48 -17.90
N TRP A 110 4.83 0.60 -19.24
CA TRP A 110 3.67 0.87 -20.09
C TRP A 110 2.72 -0.33 -20.23
N GLN A 111 3.29 -1.57 -20.27
CA GLN A 111 2.48 -2.78 -20.33
C GLN A 111 1.71 -3.00 -19.03
N VAL A 112 2.38 -2.73 -17.89
CA VAL A 112 1.73 -2.80 -16.58
C VAL A 112 0.63 -1.76 -16.47
N LEU A 113 0.85 -0.52 -16.92
CA LEU A 113 -0.19 0.52 -16.93
C LEU A 113 -1.42 0.07 -17.71
N LEU A 114 -1.24 -0.38 -18.95
CA LEU A 114 -2.36 -0.83 -19.81
C LEU A 114 -3.09 -2.03 -19.22
N ALA A 115 -2.35 -3.07 -18.83
CA ALA A 115 -2.95 -4.29 -18.28
C ALA A 115 -3.67 -4.04 -16.95
N LYS A 116 -3.12 -3.14 -16.10
CA LYS A 116 -3.72 -2.80 -14.81
C LYS A 116 -4.99 -1.97 -14.97
N ILE A 117 -4.98 -0.96 -15.85
CA ILE A 117 -6.16 -0.14 -16.12
C ILE A 117 -7.27 -0.99 -16.72
N ALA A 118 -6.99 -1.72 -17.80
CA ALA A 118 -7.99 -2.54 -18.48
C ALA A 118 -8.51 -3.67 -17.57
N GLY A 119 -7.60 -4.46 -16.99
CA GLY A 119 -7.98 -5.59 -16.13
C GLY A 119 -8.68 -5.15 -14.85
N GLY A 120 -8.25 -4.05 -14.22
CA GLY A 120 -8.88 -3.50 -13.03
C GLY A 120 -10.30 -2.96 -13.31
N THR A 121 -10.47 -2.25 -14.43
CA THR A 121 -11.79 -1.74 -14.85
C THR A 121 -12.76 -2.90 -15.13
N LEU A 122 -12.32 -3.95 -15.82
CA LEU A 122 -13.14 -5.14 -16.08
C LEU A 122 -13.45 -5.91 -14.78
N SER A 123 -12.51 -5.98 -13.85
CA SER A 123 -12.72 -6.62 -12.53
C SER A 123 -13.78 -5.89 -11.69
N ILE A 124 -13.73 -4.57 -11.65
CA ILE A 124 -14.73 -3.75 -10.92
C ILE A 124 -16.08 -3.75 -11.65
N PHE A 125 -16.10 -3.66 -12.99
CA PHE A 125 -17.32 -3.82 -13.77
C PHE A 125 -18.01 -5.15 -13.47
N SER A 126 -17.25 -6.21 -13.25
CA SER A 126 -17.80 -7.51 -12.87
C SER A 126 -18.22 -7.61 -11.40
N GLY A 127 -18.05 -6.55 -10.60
CA GLY A 127 -18.45 -6.48 -9.20
C GLY A 127 -17.51 -7.19 -8.21
N LEU A 128 -16.28 -7.56 -8.59
CA LEU A 128 -15.34 -8.21 -7.68
C LEU A 128 -15.06 -7.36 -6.44
N SER A 129 -14.95 -8.01 -5.28
CA SER A 129 -14.61 -7.34 -4.02
C SER A 129 -13.13 -7.01 -3.95
N LEU A 130 -12.74 -5.98 -4.69
CA LEU A 130 -11.37 -5.49 -4.85
C LEU A 130 -11.32 -3.97 -4.68
N GLY A 131 -10.25 -3.50 -4.03
CA GLY A 131 -9.98 -2.06 -3.88
C GLY A 131 -9.17 -1.51 -5.06
N ARG A 132 -9.32 -0.22 -5.29
CA ARG A 132 -8.62 0.56 -6.33
C ARG A 132 -7.26 1.07 -5.89
N GLU A 133 -6.96 1.07 -4.61
CA GLU A 133 -5.83 1.76 -3.99
C GLU A 133 -4.51 1.09 -4.34
N GLY A 134 -4.43 -0.24 -4.17
CA GLY A 134 -3.27 -1.03 -4.60
C GLY A 134 -2.92 -0.83 -6.08
N PRO A 135 -3.89 -0.98 -6.99
CA PRO A 135 -3.70 -0.60 -8.39
C PRO A 135 -3.22 0.83 -8.60
N SER A 136 -3.79 1.83 -7.90
CA SER A 136 -3.37 3.23 -8.03
C SER A 136 -1.92 3.45 -7.59
N ILE A 137 -1.46 2.77 -6.54
CA ILE A 137 -0.06 2.77 -6.12
C ILE A 137 0.83 2.24 -7.24
N GLN A 138 0.45 1.12 -7.85
CA GLN A 138 1.21 0.55 -8.95
C GLN A 138 1.19 1.45 -10.18
N LEU A 139 0.05 2.01 -10.53
CA LEU A 139 -0.10 2.92 -11.67
C LEU A 139 0.75 4.18 -11.47
N GLY A 140 0.70 4.81 -10.29
CA GLY A 140 1.52 5.97 -9.96
C GLY A 140 3.02 5.68 -10.02
N GLY A 141 3.46 4.56 -9.44
CA GLY A 141 4.86 4.14 -9.49
C GLY A 141 5.34 3.81 -10.91
N MET A 142 4.52 3.15 -11.73
CA MET A 142 4.88 2.84 -13.12
C MET A 142 4.85 4.08 -14.01
N ALA A 143 3.94 5.02 -13.80
CA ALA A 143 3.92 6.32 -14.47
C ALA A 143 5.19 7.12 -14.16
N ALA A 144 5.59 7.17 -12.88
CA ALA A 144 6.85 7.77 -12.46
C ALA A 144 8.08 7.09 -13.09
N LYS A 145 8.08 5.76 -13.21
CA LYS A 145 9.12 5.00 -13.93
C LYS A 145 9.18 5.40 -15.41
N GLY A 146 8.03 5.61 -16.04
CA GLY A 146 7.94 6.09 -17.41
C GLY A 146 8.63 7.45 -17.58
N ILE A 147 8.31 8.43 -16.72
CA ILE A 147 8.95 9.76 -16.73
C ILE A 147 10.45 9.63 -16.50
N ALA A 148 10.88 8.87 -15.49
CA ALA A 148 12.28 8.68 -15.17
C ALA A 148 13.08 8.14 -16.37
N LYS A 149 12.49 7.24 -17.18
CA LYS A 149 13.10 6.74 -18.41
C LYS A 149 13.15 7.81 -19.51
N VAL A 150 12.07 8.56 -19.71
CA VAL A 150 12.02 9.65 -20.73
C VAL A 150 13.02 10.74 -20.39
N THR A 151 13.12 11.12 -19.13
CA THR A 151 14.06 12.15 -18.65
C THR A 151 15.47 11.63 -18.43
N LYS A 152 15.75 10.36 -18.75
CA LYS A 152 17.05 9.69 -18.58
C LYS A 152 17.62 9.86 -17.16
N ALA A 153 16.74 9.80 -16.15
CA ALA A 153 17.16 9.86 -14.74
C ALA A 153 18.08 8.68 -14.40
N ASP A 154 19.07 8.92 -13.55
CA ASP A 154 19.91 7.87 -13.00
C ASP A 154 19.09 6.86 -12.18
N LYS A 155 19.64 5.69 -11.92
CA LYS A 155 18.90 4.59 -11.29
C LYS A 155 18.42 4.94 -9.87
N THR A 156 19.22 5.69 -9.11
CA THR A 156 18.86 6.12 -7.75
C THR A 156 17.65 7.07 -7.78
N THR A 157 17.71 8.08 -8.63
CA THR A 157 16.59 9.02 -8.86
C THR A 157 15.35 8.28 -9.40
N GLN A 158 15.53 7.32 -10.33
CA GLN A 158 14.42 6.49 -10.82
C GLN A 158 13.73 5.74 -9.69
N LEU A 159 14.45 5.10 -8.77
CA LEU A 159 13.88 4.37 -7.64
C LEU A 159 13.13 5.30 -6.68
N ARG A 160 13.69 6.49 -6.39
CA ARG A 160 13.01 7.54 -5.61
C ARG A 160 11.71 7.99 -6.28
N MET A 161 11.74 8.26 -7.59
CA MET A 161 10.56 8.65 -8.36
C MET A 161 9.48 7.56 -8.33
N ILE A 162 9.83 6.27 -8.47
CA ILE A 162 8.90 5.14 -8.38
C ILE A 162 8.25 5.09 -6.99
N SER A 163 9.03 5.24 -5.92
CA SER A 163 8.54 5.26 -4.53
C SER A 163 7.52 6.38 -4.31
N CYS A 164 7.91 7.61 -4.68
CA CYS A 164 7.07 8.80 -4.55
C CYS A 164 5.82 8.73 -5.45
N GLY A 165 5.97 8.15 -6.66
CA GLY A 165 4.84 7.90 -7.55
C GLY A 165 3.82 6.91 -6.99
N GLY A 166 4.29 5.90 -6.25
CA GLY A 166 3.41 4.99 -5.52
C GLY A 166 2.57 5.71 -4.47
N GLY A 167 3.21 6.54 -3.64
CA GLY A 167 2.51 7.38 -2.65
C GLY A 167 1.57 8.40 -3.29
N ALA A 168 1.98 9.02 -4.39
CA ALA A 168 1.15 9.94 -5.17
C ALA A 168 -0.12 9.25 -5.73
N GLY A 169 0.02 7.99 -6.19
CA GLY A 169 -1.11 7.17 -6.61
C GLY A 169 -2.10 6.90 -5.48
N LEU A 170 -1.61 6.60 -4.27
CA LEU A 170 -2.45 6.42 -3.08
C LEU A 170 -3.16 7.73 -2.68
N ALA A 171 -2.41 8.85 -2.67
CA ALA A 171 -2.94 10.17 -2.35
C ALA A 171 -4.12 10.55 -3.26
N ALA A 172 -3.96 10.37 -4.59
CA ALA A 172 -5.02 10.62 -5.57
C ALA A 172 -6.24 9.68 -5.44
N ALA A 173 -6.03 8.43 -4.96
CA ALA A 173 -7.10 7.47 -4.79
C ALA A 173 -8.03 7.78 -3.61
N PHE A 174 -7.45 8.34 -2.51
CA PHE A 174 -8.16 8.60 -1.25
C PHE A 174 -8.38 10.07 -0.92
N ASN A 175 -7.88 11.01 -1.71
CA ASN A 175 -7.79 12.43 -1.36
C ASN A 175 -6.99 12.66 -0.05
N ALA A 176 -5.92 11.86 0.16
CA ALA A 176 -5.16 11.74 1.38
C ALA A 176 -3.64 11.89 1.14
N PRO A 177 -3.13 13.12 0.95
CA PRO A 177 -1.74 13.36 0.57
C PRO A 177 -0.74 12.98 1.65
N LEU A 178 -1.02 13.23 2.92
CA LEU A 178 -0.13 12.88 4.02
C LEU A 178 -0.06 11.37 4.23
N ALA A 179 -1.20 10.67 4.12
CA ALA A 179 -1.22 9.21 4.16
C ALA A 179 -0.44 8.59 3.00
N GLY A 180 -0.55 9.14 1.78
CA GLY A 180 0.24 8.71 0.64
C GLY A 180 1.74 8.85 0.87
N MET A 181 2.16 9.95 1.50
CA MET A 181 3.55 10.18 1.88
C MET A 181 4.02 9.20 2.95
N MET A 182 3.23 9.03 4.03
CA MET A 182 3.57 8.10 5.10
C MET A 182 3.64 6.66 4.61
N PHE A 183 2.73 6.24 3.73
CA PHE A 183 2.76 4.93 3.09
C PHE A 183 4.05 4.72 2.27
N THR A 184 4.52 5.76 1.59
CA THR A 184 5.79 5.72 0.85
C THR A 184 6.97 5.42 1.78
N LEU A 185 7.03 6.07 2.95
CA LEU A 185 8.11 5.87 3.92
C LEU A 185 7.98 4.55 4.69
N GLU A 186 6.78 4.24 5.16
CA GLU A 186 6.54 3.16 6.12
C GLU A 186 6.42 1.79 5.44
N GLU A 187 5.78 1.70 4.27
CA GLU A 187 5.54 0.41 3.60
C GLU A 187 6.37 0.23 2.32
N ILE A 188 6.47 1.26 1.48
CA ILE A 188 7.15 1.10 0.18
C ILE A 188 8.66 1.13 0.34
N HIS A 189 9.19 2.19 0.96
CA HIS A 189 10.65 2.40 1.06
C HIS A 189 11.24 1.80 2.34
N LYS A 190 10.45 1.78 3.41
CA LYS A 190 10.80 1.25 4.75
C LYS A 190 12.01 1.93 5.42
N THR A 191 12.35 3.14 4.97
CA THR A 191 13.40 3.97 5.55
C THR A 191 13.01 5.44 5.52
N LEU A 192 13.42 6.20 6.54
CA LEU A 192 13.23 7.64 6.61
C LEU A 192 14.38 8.33 5.87
N ASP A 193 14.18 8.64 4.58
CA ASP A 193 15.13 9.39 3.74
C ASP A 193 14.56 10.80 3.49
N GLY A 194 15.32 11.83 3.90
CA GLY A 194 14.92 13.23 3.75
C GLY A 194 14.65 13.64 2.29
N ASN A 195 15.37 13.06 1.32
CA ASN A 195 15.18 13.32 -0.10
C ASN A 195 13.86 12.73 -0.61
N ILE A 196 13.50 11.53 -0.11
CA ILE A 196 12.21 10.89 -0.42
C ILE A 196 11.08 11.65 0.25
N LEU A 197 11.29 12.11 1.50
CA LEU A 197 10.31 12.92 2.21
C LEU A 197 10.00 14.22 1.42
N CYS A 198 11.03 14.96 1.01
CA CYS A 198 10.86 16.20 0.25
C CYS A 198 10.14 15.97 -1.09
N MET A 199 10.65 15.05 -1.92
CA MET A 199 10.05 14.73 -3.23
C MET A 199 8.65 14.12 -3.07
N GLY A 200 8.46 13.27 -2.05
CA GLY A 200 7.21 12.58 -1.76
C GLY A 200 6.09 13.52 -1.35
N ILE A 201 6.34 14.45 -0.43
CA ILE A 201 5.34 15.47 -0.03
C ILE A 201 4.87 16.25 -1.25
N VAL A 202 5.80 16.73 -2.08
CA VAL A 202 5.46 17.49 -3.28
C VAL A 202 4.64 16.64 -4.26
N SER A 203 5.04 15.39 -4.48
CA SER A 203 4.34 14.52 -5.43
C SER A 203 2.94 14.11 -4.94
N THR A 204 2.77 13.83 -3.64
CA THR A 204 1.47 13.42 -3.08
C THR A 204 0.48 14.59 -3.05
N ILE A 205 0.92 15.78 -2.62
CA ILE A 205 0.08 17.00 -2.64
C ILE A 205 -0.32 17.37 -4.07
N THR A 206 0.62 17.30 -5.02
CA THR A 206 0.32 17.60 -6.44
C THR A 206 -0.68 16.61 -7.02
N ALA A 207 -0.53 15.31 -6.73
CA ALA A 207 -1.44 14.27 -7.22
C ALA A 207 -2.84 14.38 -6.59
N ASP A 208 -2.91 14.70 -5.30
CA ASP A 208 -4.17 14.97 -4.60
C ASP A 208 -4.87 16.20 -5.17
N TYR A 209 -4.15 17.29 -5.39
CA TYR A 209 -4.68 18.49 -6.03
C TYR A 209 -5.31 18.18 -7.38
N ILE A 210 -4.61 17.42 -8.23
CA ILE A 210 -5.14 17.00 -9.53
C ILE A 210 -6.38 16.13 -9.37
N SER A 211 -6.37 15.15 -8.46
CA SER A 211 -7.54 14.31 -8.19
C SER A 211 -8.75 15.16 -7.75
N LYS A 212 -8.54 16.14 -6.88
CA LYS A 212 -9.58 17.05 -6.39
C LYS A 212 -10.18 17.95 -7.46
N LEU A 213 -9.42 18.30 -8.50
CA LEU A 213 -9.97 19.04 -9.66
C LEU A 213 -11.07 18.25 -10.40
N PHE A 214 -10.99 16.91 -10.42
CA PHE A 214 -11.94 16.06 -11.12
C PHE A 214 -13.07 15.54 -10.21
N PHE A 215 -12.79 15.30 -8.93
CA PHE A 215 -13.70 14.59 -8.01
C PHE A 215 -14.19 15.45 -6.83
N GLY A 216 -13.74 16.70 -6.74
CA GLY A 216 -14.11 17.60 -5.64
C GLY A 216 -13.28 17.38 -4.35
N GLN A 217 -13.58 18.21 -3.34
CA GLN A 217 -12.81 18.31 -2.11
C GLN A 217 -13.45 17.59 -0.90
N ASN A 218 -14.55 16.87 -1.12
CA ASN A 218 -15.28 16.23 -0.02
C ASN A 218 -14.45 15.13 0.64
N THR A 219 -14.60 14.99 1.95
CA THR A 219 -14.08 13.86 2.71
C THR A 219 -14.72 12.55 2.23
N VAL A 220 -14.01 11.44 2.38
CA VAL A 220 -14.49 10.14 1.90
C VAL A 220 -15.66 9.64 2.74
N PHE A 221 -15.62 9.90 4.03
CA PHE A 221 -16.68 9.54 4.97
C PHE A 221 -17.12 10.74 5.80
N HIS A 222 -18.44 10.88 5.95
CA HIS A 222 -19.06 11.84 6.86
C HIS A 222 -19.63 11.07 8.04
N TYR A 223 -19.19 11.40 9.25
CA TYR A 223 -19.74 10.85 10.49
C TYR A 223 -19.73 11.90 11.59
N THR A 224 -20.58 11.71 12.59
CA THR A 224 -20.62 12.55 13.77
C THR A 224 -19.62 12.05 14.79
N THR A 225 -18.74 12.92 15.23
CA THR A 225 -17.74 12.62 16.25
C THR A 225 -18.29 12.82 17.64
N ALA A 226 -17.92 11.94 18.53
CA ALA A 226 -18.14 12.10 19.96
C ALA A 226 -16.82 11.83 20.69
N ASP A 227 -16.42 12.74 21.56
CA ASP A 227 -15.18 12.62 22.32
C ASP A 227 -15.23 11.44 23.27
N ILE A 228 -14.29 10.50 23.14
CA ILE A 228 -14.14 9.41 24.07
C ILE A 228 -13.47 9.93 25.36
N PRO A 229 -14.13 9.87 26.52
CA PRO A 229 -13.54 10.30 27.77
C PRO A 229 -12.26 9.51 28.08
N LEU A 230 -11.19 10.18 28.54
CA LEU A 230 -9.90 9.54 28.84
C LEU A 230 -10.03 8.34 29.79
N LYS A 231 -10.96 8.39 30.73
CA LYS A 231 -11.27 7.25 31.63
C LYS A 231 -11.73 5.98 30.91
N SER A 232 -12.21 6.11 29.67
CA SER A 232 -12.72 5.00 28.85
C SER A 232 -11.68 4.47 27.83
N TYR A 233 -10.45 4.97 27.86
CA TYR A 233 -9.39 4.56 26.90
C TYR A 233 -8.98 3.09 27.03
N TRP A 234 -9.23 2.46 28.18
CA TRP A 234 -9.03 1.02 28.35
C TRP A 234 -9.88 0.19 27.38
N ILE A 235 -11.04 0.71 26.95
CA ILE A 235 -11.92 0.09 25.94
C ILE A 235 -11.22 0.13 24.56
N LEU A 236 -10.49 1.21 24.26
CA LEU A 236 -9.68 1.32 23.03
C LEU A 236 -8.52 0.32 23.02
N LEU A 237 -7.86 0.13 24.18
CA LEU A 237 -6.82 -0.91 24.30
C LEU A 237 -7.39 -2.30 24.07
N LEU A 238 -8.54 -2.61 24.64
CA LEU A 238 -9.22 -3.87 24.43
C LEU A 238 -9.65 -4.05 22.96
N LEU A 239 -10.17 -3.00 22.32
CA LEU A 239 -10.47 -2.99 20.90
C LEU A 239 -9.22 -3.27 20.06
N GLY A 240 -8.09 -2.62 20.38
CA GLY A 240 -6.81 -2.86 19.69
C GLY A 240 -6.35 -4.31 19.80
N ILE A 241 -6.54 -4.95 20.95
CA ILE A 241 -6.25 -6.37 21.16
C ILE A 241 -7.14 -7.25 20.25
N VAL A 242 -8.45 -7.00 20.22
CA VAL A 242 -9.39 -7.75 19.37
C VAL A 242 -9.02 -7.60 17.90
N LEU A 243 -8.74 -6.38 17.43
CA LEU A 243 -8.35 -6.11 16.05
C LEU A 243 -6.98 -6.70 15.69
N GLY A 244 -6.03 -6.70 16.64
CA GLY A 244 -4.74 -7.36 16.47
C GLY A 244 -4.86 -8.86 16.23
N LEU A 245 -5.65 -9.56 17.07
CA LEU A 245 -5.93 -11.00 16.90
C LEU A 245 -6.66 -11.27 15.57
N ALA A 246 -7.68 -10.48 15.27
CA ALA A 246 -8.42 -10.60 14.02
C ALA A 246 -7.53 -10.37 12.79
N GLY A 247 -6.58 -9.41 12.85
CA GLY A 247 -5.62 -9.12 11.79
C GLY A 247 -4.64 -10.27 11.55
N VAL A 248 -4.14 -10.90 12.61
CA VAL A 248 -3.31 -12.12 12.50
C VAL A 248 -4.09 -13.23 11.81
N GLY A 249 -5.35 -13.46 12.24
CA GLY A 249 -6.24 -14.44 11.60
C GLY A 249 -6.51 -14.12 10.13
N TYR A 250 -6.74 -12.84 9.80
CA TYR A 250 -6.94 -12.39 8.43
C TYR A 250 -5.73 -12.73 7.55
N ASN A 251 -4.50 -12.39 7.97
CA ASN A 251 -3.28 -12.67 7.21
C ASN A 251 -3.12 -14.17 6.96
N ALA A 252 -3.29 -14.98 7.99
CA ALA A 252 -3.18 -16.45 7.88
C ALA A 252 -4.21 -17.02 6.90
N LEU A 253 -5.48 -16.64 7.01
CA LEU A 253 -6.56 -17.13 6.16
C LEU A 253 -6.42 -16.63 4.72
N MET A 254 -5.99 -15.37 4.51
CA MET A 254 -5.78 -14.81 3.19
C MET A 254 -4.65 -15.55 2.43
N LEU A 255 -3.52 -15.79 3.08
CA LEU A 255 -2.39 -16.52 2.49
C LEU A 255 -2.74 -18.00 2.24
N LEU A 256 -3.47 -18.63 3.17
CA LEU A 256 -3.95 -20.00 3.02
C LEU A 256 -4.93 -20.10 1.84
N GLY A 257 -5.91 -19.19 1.76
CA GLY A 257 -6.87 -19.13 0.66
C GLY A 257 -6.20 -18.96 -0.70
N GLN A 258 -5.20 -18.06 -0.80
CA GLN A 258 -4.41 -17.91 -2.02
C GLN A 258 -3.70 -19.21 -2.41
N LYS A 259 -3.12 -19.94 -1.44
CA LYS A 259 -2.44 -21.21 -1.70
C LYS A 259 -3.41 -22.28 -2.22
N TRP A 260 -4.63 -22.34 -1.65
CA TRP A 260 -5.63 -23.33 -2.04
C TRP A 260 -6.25 -23.02 -3.39
N ILE A 261 -6.73 -21.80 -3.57
CA ILE A 261 -7.37 -21.34 -4.81
C ILE A 261 -6.33 -21.28 -5.95
N GLY A 262 -5.08 -20.96 -5.64
CA GLY A 262 -3.96 -20.96 -6.58
C GLY A 262 -3.66 -22.31 -7.24
N LYS A 263 -4.16 -23.43 -6.70
CA LYS A 263 -4.05 -24.76 -7.34
C LYS A 263 -4.93 -24.89 -8.61
N ILE A 264 -5.97 -24.06 -8.73
CA ILE A 264 -6.86 -24.04 -9.89
C ILE A 264 -6.15 -23.25 -11.01
N LYS A 265 -6.22 -23.73 -12.26
CA LYS A 265 -5.68 -23.02 -13.43
C LYS A 265 -6.24 -21.60 -13.51
N ALA A 266 -5.39 -20.60 -13.74
CA ALA A 266 -5.76 -19.20 -13.69
C ALA A 266 -6.99 -18.80 -14.53
N PRO A 267 -7.18 -19.26 -15.80
CA PRO A 267 -8.39 -18.94 -16.55
C PRO A 267 -9.66 -19.45 -15.89
N VAL A 268 -9.66 -20.72 -15.45
CA VAL A 268 -10.83 -21.33 -14.80
C VAL A 268 -11.15 -20.64 -13.49
N ARG A 269 -10.13 -20.36 -12.70
CA ARG A 269 -10.26 -19.67 -11.41
C ARG A 269 -10.89 -18.29 -11.57
N MET A 270 -10.41 -17.49 -12.55
CA MET A 270 -10.97 -16.18 -12.83
C MET A 270 -12.41 -16.27 -13.33
N MET A 271 -12.71 -17.14 -14.30
CA MET A 271 -14.06 -17.33 -14.79
C MET A 271 -15.04 -17.67 -13.65
N LEU A 272 -14.67 -18.62 -12.77
CA LEU A 272 -15.53 -19.02 -11.64
C LEU A 272 -15.79 -17.86 -10.66
N VAL A 273 -14.77 -17.06 -10.32
CA VAL A 273 -14.92 -15.96 -9.39
C VAL A 273 -15.74 -14.82 -10.00
N PHE A 274 -15.58 -14.56 -11.30
CA PHE A 274 -16.39 -13.57 -12.02
C PHE A 274 -17.86 -13.98 -12.09
N VAL A 275 -18.16 -15.24 -12.35
CA VAL A 275 -19.54 -15.76 -12.30
C VAL A 275 -20.10 -15.72 -10.89
N CYS A 276 -19.30 -16.09 -9.87
CA CYS A 276 -19.69 -15.99 -8.46
C CYS A 276 -20.04 -14.53 -8.07
N SER A 277 -19.27 -13.56 -8.56
CA SER A 277 -19.59 -12.14 -8.39
C SER A 277 -20.96 -11.77 -8.95
N GLY A 278 -21.29 -12.24 -10.16
CA GLY A 278 -22.61 -12.01 -10.77
C GLY A 278 -23.75 -12.61 -9.96
N VAL A 279 -23.57 -13.84 -9.45
CA VAL A 279 -24.56 -14.49 -8.58
C VAL A 279 -24.72 -13.70 -7.28
N LEU A 280 -23.64 -13.32 -6.61
CA LEU A 280 -23.71 -12.50 -5.39
C LEU A 280 -24.38 -11.15 -5.65
N GLY A 281 -24.13 -10.53 -6.81
CA GLY A 281 -24.75 -9.28 -7.19
C GLY A 281 -26.28 -9.33 -7.31
N LEU A 282 -26.83 -10.49 -7.66
CA LEU A 282 -28.27 -10.69 -7.74
C LEU A 282 -28.92 -10.87 -6.36
N PHE A 283 -28.22 -11.43 -5.38
CA PHE A 283 -28.79 -11.74 -4.05
C PHE A 283 -28.35 -10.75 -2.96
N VAL A 284 -27.08 -10.33 -2.97
CA VAL A 284 -26.49 -9.46 -1.93
C VAL A 284 -25.57 -8.42 -2.60
N PRO A 285 -26.12 -7.46 -3.35
CA PRO A 285 -25.34 -6.48 -4.11
C PRO A 285 -24.40 -5.63 -3.23
N GLN A 286 -24.69 -5.50 -1.94
CA GLN A 286 -23.85 -4.76 -0.98
C GLN A 286 -22.43 -5.33 -0.84
N LEU A 287 -22.24 -6.64 -1.08
CA LEU A 287 -20.93 -7.29 -1.00
C LEU A 287 -20.01 -6.96 -2.18
N LEU A 288 -20.56 -6.44 -3.29
CA LEU A 288 -19.81 -6.14 -4.49
C LEU A 288 -18.86 -4.94 -4.31
N GLY A 289 -17.90 -4.84 -5.23
CA GLY A 289 -16.95 -3.73 -5.32
C GLY A 289 -16.09 -3.56 -4.08
N GLY A 290 -15.50 -2.38 -3.92
CA GLY A 290 -14.62 -2.05 -2.79
C GLY A 290 -15.32 -2.10 -1.43
N GLY A 291 -16.63 -1.79 -1.35
CA GLY A 291 -17.44 -1.79 -0.14
C GLY A 291 -17.73 -0.40 0.43
N HIS A 292 -17.56 0.65 -0.37
CA HIS A 292 -17.86 2.02 0.07
C HIS A 292 -19.33 2.15 0.53
N THR A 293 -20.26 1.60 -0.23
CA THR A 293 -21.69 1.52 0.12
C THR A 293 -21.94 0.81 1.44
N MET A 294 -21.15 -0.22 1.77
CA MET A 294 -21.28 -0.95 3.04
C MET A 294 -21.01 -0.05 4.25
N VAL A 295 -20.00 0.83 4.18
CA VAL A 295 -19.71 1.78 5.27
C VAL A 295 -20.80 2.83 5.38
N THR A 296 -21.26 3.36 4.26
CA THR A 296 -22.34 4.36 4.26
C THR A 296 -23.63 3.80 4.87
N LEU A 297 -24.04 2.58 4.46
CA LEU A 297 -25.18 1.89 5.05
C LEU A 297 -25.00 1.59 6.54
N LEU A 298 -23.78 1.15 6.92
CA LEU A 298 -23.46 0.85 8.32
C LEU A 298 -23.64 2.08 9.22
N LEU A 299 -23.16 3.25 8.77
CA LEU A 299 -23.25 4.50 9.53
C LEU A 299 -24.68 5.09 9.56
N GLN A 300 -25.52 4.75 8.57
CA GLN A 300 -26.89 5.29 8.47
C GLN A 300 -27.95 4.39 9.11
N GLU A 301 -27.85 3.07 8.97
CA GLU A 301 -28.94 2.14 9.29
C GLU A 301 -28.77 1.39 10.60
N HIS A 302 -27.57 1.39 11.24
CA HIS A 302 -27.28 0.63 12.47
C HIS A 302 -27.81 -0.81 12.45
N PRO A 303 -27.30 -1.69 11.57
CA PRO A 303 -27.84 -3.03 11.41
C PRO A 303 -27.64 -3.87 12.67
N THR A 304 -28.54 -4.84 12.89
CA THR A 304 -28.42 -5.76 14.04
C THR A 304 -27.13 -6.58 13.99
N ILE A 305 -26.63 -7.01 15.15
CA ILE A 305 -25.37 -7.76 15.29
C ILE A 305 -25.32 -9.03 14.40
N LYS A 306 -26.46 -9.68 14.18
CA LYS A 306 -26.54 -10.85 13.28
C LYS A 306 -26.25 -10.50 11.83
N ILE A 307 -26.78 -9.36 11.37
CA ILE A 307 -26.55 -8.83 10.01
C ILE A 307 -25.09 -8.39 9.89
N LEU A 308 -24.53 -7.72 10.91
CA LEU A 308 -23.13 -7.32 10.94
C LEU A 308 -22.20 -8.51 10.76
N ILE A 309 -22.41 -9.60 11.52
CA ILE A 309 -21.60 -10.82 11.41
C ILE A 309 -21.75 -11.46 10.02
N LEU A 310 -22.96 -11.56 9.49
CA LEU A 310 -23.21 -12.14 8.16
C LEU A 310 -22.51 -11.35 7.06
N LEU A 311 -22.61 -10.02 7.09
CA LEU A 311 -21.95 -9.14 6.12
C LEU A 311 -20.44 -9.15 6.26
N LEU A 312 -19.90 -9.18 7.50
CA LEU A 312 -18.47 -9.32 7.76
C LEU A 312 -17.92 -10.62 7.14
N LEU A 313 -18.54 -11.75 7.43
CA LEU A 313 -18.12 -13.05 6.90
C LEU A 313 -18.29 -13.12 5.37
N GLY A 314 -19.41 -12.65 4.84
CA GLY A 314 -19.67 -12.59 3.40
C GLY A 314 -18.63 -11.73 2.68
N LYS A 315 -18.34 -10.52 3.21
CA LYS A 315 -17.34 -9.61 2.64
C LYS A 315 -15.94 -10.20 2.71
N PHE A 316 -15.56 -10.80 3.84
CA PHE A 316 -14.28 -11.46 4.01
C PHE A 316 -14.09 -12.59 2.98
N LEU A 317 -15.03 -13.54 2.90
CA LEU A 317 -14.96 -14.67 1.99
C LEU A 317 -14.93 -14.21 0.53
N PHE A 318 -15.76 -13.26 0.15
CA PHE A 318 -15.79 -12.76 -1.22
C PHE A 318 -14.54 -11.95 -1.57
N SER A 319 -13.99 -11.16 -0.64
CA SER A 319 -12.70 -10.49 -0.84
C SER A 319 -11.55 -11.48 -0.99
N LEU A 320 -11.54 -12.54 -0.20
CA LEU A 320 -10.55 -13.61 -0.30
C LEU A 320 -10.64 -14.30 -1.66
N LEU A 321 -11.83 -14.69 -2.11
CA LEU A 321 -12.04 -15.30 -3.43
C LEU A 321 -11.61 -14.36 -4.56
N SER A 322 -12.03 -13.08 -4.50
CA SER A 322 -11.72 -12.06 -5.51
C SER A 322 -10.21 -11.85 -5.61
N PHE A 323 -9.52 -11.69 -4.49
CA PHE A 323 -8.08 -11.46 -4.48
C PHE A 323 -7.28 -12.70 -4.87
N ALA A 324 -7.67 -13.88 -4.38
CA ALA A 324 -7.03 -15.15 -4.71
C ALA A 324 -7.24 -15.54 -6.18
N SER A 325 -8.22 -14.97 -6.89
CA SER A 325 -8.38 -15.16 -8.33
C SER A 325 -7.16 -14.68 -9.12
N GLY A 326 -6.41 -13.70 -8.60
CA GLY A 326 -5.30 -13.04 -9.27
C GLY A 326 -5.74 -11.92 -10.22
N ALA A 327 -7.01 -11.55 -10.24
CA ALA A 327 -7.51 -10.40 -10.98
C ALA A 327 -6.86 -9.10 -10.50
N PRO A 328 -6.61 -8.12 -11.40
CA PRO A 328 -6.05 -6.82 -11.01
C PRO A 328 -6.98 -6.07 -10.05
N GLY A 329 -6.51 -5.85 -8.82
CA GLY A 329 -7.25 -5.20 -7.74
C GLY A 329 -6.61 -5.46 -6.37
N GLY A 330 -6.85 -4.57 -5.41
CA GLY A 330 -6.22 -4.60 -4.08
C GLY A 330 -7.13 -5.13 -2.99
N ILE A 331 -6.52 -5.48 -1.85
CA ILE A 331 -7.21 -5.82 -0.61
C ILE A 331 -7.32 -4.63 0.34
N PHE A 332 -6.68 -3.51 0.02
CA PHE A 332 -6.49 -2.37 0.91
C PHE A 332 -7.83 -1.81 1.42
N PHE A 333 -8.73 -1.41 0.53
CA PHE A 333 -10.03 -0.88 0.92
C PHE A 333 -10.95 -1.94 1.53
N PRO A 334 -11.09 -3.14 0.97
CA PRO A 334 -11.83 -4.23 1.61
C PRO A 334 -11.42 -4.51 3.06
N LEU A 335 -10.12 -4.43 3.40
CA LEU A 335 -9.70 -4.65 4.77
C LEU A 335 -10.11 -3.50 5.71
N LEU A 336 -10.13 -2.24 5.24
CA LEU A 336 -10.68 -1.12 6.01
C LEU A 336 -12.17 -1.37 6.35
N ILE A 337 -12.94 -1.85 5.36
CA ILE A 337 -14.36 -2.18 5.55
C ILE A 337 -14.53 -3.31 6.59
N LEU A 338 -13.71 -4.34 6.52
CA LEU A 338 -13.75 -5.41 7.53
C LEU A 338 -13.43 -4.86 8.93
N GLY A 339 -12.50 -3.91 9.03
CA GLY A 339 -12.22 -3.19 10.27
C GLY A 339 -13.44 -2.44 10.81
N THR A 340 -14.22 -1.75 9.95
CA THR A 340 -15.46 -1.06 10.39
C THR A 340 -16.49 -2.03 10.94
N TYR A 341 -16.70 -3.17 10.28
CA TYR A 341 -17.67 -4.17 10.74
C TYR A 341 -17.25 -4.86 12.03
N LEU A 342 -15.96 -5.15 12.21
CA LEU A 342 -15.41 -5.62 13.48
C LEU A 342 -15.59 -4.58 14.59
N GLY A 343 -15.34 -3.31 14.27
CA GLY A 343 -15.56 -2.18 15.18
C GLY A 343 -17.03 -2.02 15.59
N ALA A 344 -17.95 -2.18 14.63
CA ALA A 344 -19.39 -2.11 14.91
C ALA A 344 -19.85 -3.25 15.84
N ILE A 345 -19.40 -4.49 15.59
CA ILE A 345 -19.69 -5.63 16.46
C ILE A 345 -19.13 -5.39 17.87
N TYR A 346 -17.90 -4.88 17.95
CA TYR A 346 -17.27 -4.54 19.23
C TYR A 346 -18.01 -3.40 19.95
N ALA A 347 -18.43 -2.36 19.23
CA ALA A 347 -19.15 -1.22 19.79
C ALA A 347 -20.51 -1.65 20.38
N GLU A 348 -21.28 -2.50 19.70
CA GLU A 348 -22.51 -3.10 20.22
C GLU A 348 -22.27 -3.87 21.51
N ALA A 349 -21.21 -4.70 21.53
CA ALA A 349 -20.84 -5.44 22.73
C ALA A 349 -20.38 -4.53 23.87
N ALA A 350 -19.61 -3.46 23.55
CA ALA A 350 -19.13 -2.50 24.54
C ALA A 350 -20.26 -1.70 25.17
N ILE A 351 -21.25 -1.29 24.38
CA ILE A 351 -22.45 -0.61 24.86
C ILE A 351 -23.25 -1.56 25.76
N ALA A 352 -23.48 -2.82 25.34
CA ALA A 352 -24.30 -3.76 26.07
C ALA A 352 -23.65 -4.24 27.39
N TRP A 353 -22.32 -4.45 27.42
CA TRP A 353 -21.64 -5.07 28.57
C TRP A 353 -20.98 -4.07 29.51
N PHE A 354 -20.48 -2.95 28.96
CA PHE A 354 -19.75 -1.95 29.75
C PHE A 354 -20.53 -0.65 29.96
N GLY A 355 -21.78 -0.56 29.42
CA GLY A 355 -22.61 0.63 29.57
C GLY A 355 -22.01 1.87 28.89
N LEU A 356 -21.33 1.68 27.75
CA LEU A 356 -20.78 2.79 27.00
C LEU A 356 -21.90 3.65 26.40
N ALA A 357 -21.66 4.97 26.29
CA ALA A 357 -22.61 5.87 25.67
C ALA A 357 -22.82 5.51 24.19
N PRO A 358 -24.08 5.40 23.72
CA PRO A 358 -24.37 5.02 22.32
C PRO A 358 -23.76 5.97 21.27
N GLU A 359 -23.55 7.23 21.64
CA GLU A 359 -22.94 8.25 20.77
C GLU A 359 -21.50 7.89 20.37
N LEU A 360 -20.81 7.07 21.15
CA LEU A 360 -19.43 6.65 20.90
C LEU A 360 -19.35 5.51 19.87
N TRP A 361 -20.47 4.96 19.44
CA TRP A 361 -20.53 3.83 18.49
C TRP A 361 -19.80 4.15 17.18
N GLN A 362 -20.09 5.32 16.57
CA GLN A 362 -19.47 5.71 15.30
C GLN A 362 -17.96 5.92 15.43
N GLU A 363 -17.50 6.50 16.53
CA GLU A 363 -16.08 6.69 16.80
C GLU A 363 -15.34 5.35 16.90
N LEU A 364 -15.90 4.37 17.62
CA LEU A 364 -15.33 3.01 17.72
C LEU A 364 -15.27 2.31 16.36
N VAL A 365 -16.27 2.49 15.51
CA VAL A 365 -16.30 1.97 14.14
C VAL A 365 -15.16 2.56 13.30
N VAL A 366 -14.96 3.86 13.37
CA VAL A 366 -13.95 4.58 12.58
C VAL A 366 -12.53 4.24 13.03
N VAL A 367 -12.26 4.27 14.34
CA VAL A 367 -10.91 3.95 14.83
C VAL A 367 -10.52 2.49 14.56
N SER A 368 -11.50 1.61 14.41
CA SER A 368 -11.25 0.21 14.06
C SER A 368 -10.70 0.03 12.64
N MET A 369 -11.01 0.93 11.71
CA MET A 369 -10.41 0.92 10.36
C MET A 369 -8.89 0.99 10.43
N ALA A 370 -8.38 1.97 11.18
CA ALA A 370 -6.93 2.17 11.34
C ALA A 370 -6.27 1.02 12.11
N GLY A 371 -6.91 0.56 13.20
CA GLY A 371 -6.39 -0.54 14.01
C GLY A 371 -6.26 -1.85 13.23
N PHE A 372 -7.30 -2.22 12.48
CA PHE A 372 -7.27 -3.45 11.68
C PHE A 372 -6.26 -3.35 10.53
N PHE A 373 -6.16 -2.18 9.89
CA PHE A 373 -5.13 -1.90 8.90
C PHE A 373 -3.72 -2.04 9.49
N ALA A 374 -3.46 -1.42 10.64
CA ALA A 374 -2.17 -1.47 11.32
C ALA A 374 -1.75 -2.90 11.69
N ALA A 375 -2.69 -3.74 12.12
CA ALA A 375 -2.43 -5.15 12.44
C ALA A 375 -2.04 -5.98 11.21
N ILE A 376 -2.62 -5.71 10.04
CA ILE A 376 -2.46 -6.51 8.82
C ILE A 376 -1.26 -6.05 8.00
N VAL A 377 -1.16 -4.73 7.77
CA VAL A 377 -0.14 -4.11 6.89
C VAL A 377 1.16 -3.83 7.62
N ARG A 378 1.11 -3.58 8.93
CA ARG A 378 2.23 -3.14 9.77
C ARG A 378 2.69 -1.72 9.49
N ALA A 379 1.75 -0.86 9.10
CA ALA A 379 1.96 0.56 8.84
C ALA A 379 1.01 1.41 9.72
N PRO A 380 1.25 1.50 11.05
CA PRO A 380 0.35 2.19 11.97
C PRO A 380 0.23 3.68 11.68
N MET A 381 1.33 4.38 11.37
CA MET A 381 1.29 5.82 11.07
C MET A 381 0.47 6.10 9.81
N THR A 382 0.65 5.26 8.79
CA THR A 382 -0.18 5.35 7.57
C THR A 382 -1.65 5.14 7.90
N GLY A 383 -1.99 4.14 8.70
CA GLY A 383 -3.37 3.85 9.09
C GLY A 383 -4.04 5.01 9.83
N ILE A 384 -3.34 5.57 10.82
CA ILE A 384 -3.80 6.73 11.61
C ILE A 384 -4.07 7.92 10.69
N ILE A 385 -3.08 8.33 9.89
CA ILE A 385 -3.17 9.51 9.03
C ILE A 385 -4.21 9.30 7.92
N LEU A 386 -4.28 8.09 7.36
CA LEU A 386 -5.25 7.78 6.32
C LEU A 386 -6.70 7.94 6.81
N VAL A 387 -7.03 7.33 7.94
CA VAL A 387 -8.39 7.43 8.48
C VAL A 387 -8.68 8.86 8.90
N PHE A 388 -7.71 9.56 9.49
CA PHE A 388 -7.80 10.98 9.80
C PHE A 388 -8.12 11.83 8.54
N GLU A 389 -7.36 11.67 7.44
CA GLU A 389 -7.61 12.43 6.21
C GLU A 389 -8.92 12.05 5.52
N MET A 390 -9.33 10.76 5.60
CA MET A 390 -10.60 10.29 5.02
C MET A 390 -11.82 10.83 5.76
N THR A 391 -11.70 11.14 7.04
CA THR A 391 -12.79 11.58 7.92
C THR A 391 -12.76 13.08 8.19
N GLY A 392 -11.57 13.69 8.13
CA GLY A 392 -11.37 15.13 8.37
C GLY A 392 -11.47 15.53 9.86
N ASN A 393 -11.42 14.56 10.79
CA ASN A 393 -11.59 14.83 12.22
C ASN A 393 -10.29 14.71 13.00
N LEU A 394 -9.84 15.83 13.59
CA LEU A 394 -8.64 15.90 14.43
C LEU A 394 -8.81 15.27 15.82
N ASP A 395 -10.02 15.30 16.36
CA ASP A 395 -10.28 14.85 17.74
C ASP A 395 -10.11 13.34 17.87
N SER A 396 -10.31 12.59 16.77
CA SER A 396 -10.08 11.14 16.71
C SER A 396 -8.61 10.73 16.65
N LEU A 397 -7.64 11.66 16.55
CA LEU A 397 -6.24 11.32 16.32
C LEU A 397 -5.64 10.47 17.46
N LEU A 398 -5.92 10.82 18.71
CA LEU A 398 -5.43 10.06 19.86
C LEU A 398 -6.09 8.68 20.00
N PRO A 399 -7.43 8.54 19.88
CA PRO A 399 -8.08 7.23 19.78
C PRO A 399 -7.53 6.35 18.65
N LEU A 400 -7.34 6.92 17.44
CA LEU A 400 -6.73 6.23 16.30
C LEU A 400 -5.33 5.71 16.61
N ALA A 401 -4.51 6.54 17.28
CA ALA A 401 -3.15 6.17 17.65
C ALA A 401 -3.14 5.00 18.66
N VAL A 402 -3.96 5.09 19.72
CA VAL A 402 -4.05 4.05 20.76
C VAL A 402 -4.45 2.70 20.15
N VAL A 403 -5.51 2.66 19.36
CA VAL A 403 -6.01 1.43 18.76
C VAL A 403 -5.01 0.87 17.75
N SER A 404 -4.44 1.72 16.88
CA SER A 404 -3.50 1.29 15.83
C SER A 404 -2.20 0.76 16.41
N LEU A 405 -1.62 1.45 17.39
CA LEU A 405 -0.37 1.00 18.02
C LEU A 405 -0.58 -0.27 18.84
N THR A 406 -1.70 -0.41 19.55
CA THR A 406 -2.01 -1.62 20.32
C THR A 406 -2.17 -2.82 19.38
N SER A 407 -2.94 -2.69 18.30
CA SER A 407 -3.17 -3.77 17.35
C SER A 407 -1.92 -4.14 16.56
N TYR A 408 -1.11 -3.14 16.16
CA TYR A 408 0.21 -3.34 15.56
C TYR A 408 1.13 -4.15 16.48
N THR A 409 1.29 -3.68 17.74
CA THR A 409 2.19 -4.30 18.71
C THR A 409 1.79 -5.75 19.00
N LEU A 410 0.50 -6.01 19.19
CA LEU A 410 0.02 -7.38 19.43
C LEU A 410 0.30 -8.30 18.24
N ALA A 411 -0.03 -7.85 17.05
CA ALA A 411 0.19 -8.63 15.85
C ALA A 411 1.69 -8.84 15.57
N ASP A 412 2.57 -7.93 16.00
CA ASP A 412 4.02 -8.07 15.94
C ASP A 412 4.55 -9.09 16.97
N LEU A 413 4.10 -9.00 18.20
CA LEU A 413 4.43 -9.97 19.27
C LEU A 413 4.02 -11.40 18.90
N LEU A 414 2.93 -11.57 18.16
CA LEU A 414 2.49 -12.87 17.66
C LEU A 414 3.26 -13.36 16.44
N GLY A 415 4.26 -12.61 15.95
CA GLY A 415 5.12 -12.99 14.83
C GLY A 415 4.38 -13.11 13.48
N SER A 416 3.24 -12.44 13.31
CA SER A 416 2.51 -12.45 12.03
C SER A 416 3.28 -11.68 10.97
N THR A 417 3.55 -12.28 9.82
CA THR A 417 4.20 -11.60 8.70
C THR A 417 3.28 -10.53 8.10
N PRO A 418 3.78 -9.28 7.85
CA PRO A 418 3.00 -8.26 7.16
C PRO A 418 2.50 -8.74 5.80
N ILE A 419 1.24 -8.46 5.46
CA ILE A 419 0.60 -9.08 4.29
C ILE A 419 1.34 -8.80 2.98
N TYR A 420 1.79 -7.56 2.75
CA TYR A 420 2.46 -7.21 1.49
C TYR A 420 3.87 -7.79 1.40
N THR A 421 4.56 -7.98 2.53
CA THR A 421 5.84 -8.69 2.58
C THR A 421 5.65 -10.16 2.22
N ALA A 422 4.67 -10.84 2.82
CA ALA A 422 4.37 -12.24 2.51
C ALA A 422 3.92 -12.42 1.04
N LEU A 423 3.15 -11.46 0.50
CA LEU A 423 2.75 -11.48 -0.90
C LEU A 423 3.94 -11.26 -1.86
N LEU A 424 4.90 -10.41 -1.48
CA LEU A 424 6.14 -10.23 -2.24
C LEU A 424 6.97 -11.51 -2.25
N GLU A 425 7.14 -12.15 -1.11
CA GLU A 425 7.86 -13.43 -1.00
C GLU A 425 7.22 -14.52 -1.88
N ASN A 426 5.88 -14.58 -1.92
CA ASN A 426 5.15 -15.49 -2.79
C ASN A 426 5.33 -15.18 -4.29
N LEU A 427 5.47 -13.89 -4.64
CA LEU A 427 5.70 -13.44 -6.01
C LEU A 427 7.11 -13.77 -6.48
N LEU A 428 8.11 -13.70 -5.59
CA LEU A 428 9.51 -13.94 -5.86
C LEU A 428 9.83 -15.45 -5.84
N ARG A 429 9.40 -16.20 -6.83
CA ARG A 429 9.76 -17.63 -6.98
C ARG A 429 11.26 -17.82 -7.26
N PRO A 430 11.84 -18.97 -6.92
CA PRO A 430 13.26 -19.26 -7.18
C PRO A 430 13.66 -19.09 -8.65
N GLU A 431 12.74 -19.34 -9.57
CA GLU A 431 12.93 -19.24 -11.04
C GLU A 431 13.03 -17.78 -11.51
N ASP A 432 12.23 -16.86 -10.92
CA ASP A 432 12.29 -15.43 -11.21
C ASP A 432 13.59 -14.81 -10.67
N LYS A 433 14.09 -15.35 -9.55
CA LYS A 433 15.41 -15.01 -9.00
C LYS A 433 16.56 -15.38 -9.96
N ALA A 434 16.39 -16.41 -10.79
CA ALA A 434 17.38 -16.85 -11.78
C ALA A 434 17.32 -16.03 -13.08
N ALA A 435 16.12 -15.63 -13.53
CA ALA A 435 15.91 -14.86 -14.76
C ALA A 435 16.36 -13.39 -14.61
N ALA A 436 16.12 -12.76 -13.46
CA ALA A 436 16.63 -11.42 -13.15
C ALA A 436 18.17 -11.36 -13.14
N ARG A 437 18.82 -12.52 -12.96
CA ARG A 437 20.30 -12.65 -12.97
C ARG A 437 20.92 -12.59 -14.38
N ARG A 438 20.16 -12.84 -15.46
CA ARG A 438 20.73 -13.07 -16.79
C ARG A 438 21.00 -11.84 -17.65
N ASN A 439 20.36 -10.70 -17.44
CA ASN A 439 20.33 -9.67 -18.47
C ASN A 439 20.62 -8.24 -18.02
N ARG A 440 21.85 -7.87 -17.53
CA ARG A 440 22.30 -6.47 -17.70
C ARG A 440 23.80 -6.27 -17.46
N PRO A 441 24.49 -5.43 -18.26
CA PRO A 441 25.88 -5.08 -18.06
C PRO A 441 26.05 -4.09 -16.90
N GLY A 442 27.00 -4.36 -16.10
CA GLY A 442 27.86 -3.61 -15.19
C GLY A 442 27.52 -2.23 -14.60
N GLU A 443 26.27 -1.74 -14.65
CA GLU A 443 25.93 -0.49 -13.97
C GLU A 443 26.03 -0.62 -12.45
N LYS A 444 26.57 0.43 -11.81
CA LYS A 444 26.68 0.55 -10.37
C LYS A 444 25.54 1.43 -9.86
N VAL A 445 24.94 1.04 -8.74
CA VAL A 445 23.84 1.79 -8.08
C VAL A 445 24.35 2.25 -6.73
N LEU A 446 24.08 3.51 -6.40
CA LEU A 446 24.30 4.04 -5.05
C LEU A 446 23.00 3.84 -4.26
N LYS A 447 23.13 3.29 -3.06
CA LYS A 447 22.03 3.19 -2.09
C LYS A 447 22.50 3.72 -0.74
N THR A 448 21.58 4.36 -0.06
CA THR A 448 21.81 4.96 1.24
C THR A 448 21.23 4.06 2.33
N TYR A 449 21.97 3.82 3.40
CA TYR A 449 21.54 3.06 4.57
C TYR A 449 21.84 3.88 5.82
N VAL A 450 20.87 4.00 6.71
CA VAL A 450 21.06 4.63 8.02
C VAL A 450 21.35 3.55 9.05
N LEU A 451 22.39 3.72 9.85
CA LEU A 451 22.69 2.82 10.95
C LEU A 451 21.72 3.10 12.12
N PRO A 452 20.84 2.15 12.47
CA PRO A 452 19.95 2.34 13.60
C PRO A 452 20.69 2.26 14.93
N LEU A 453 20.09 2.82 15.97
CA LEU A 453 20.56 2.63 17.35
C LEU A 453 20.50 1.14 17.71
N GLY A 454 21.62 0.60 18.22
CA GLY A 454 21.74 -0.81 18.54
C GLY A 454 22.15 -1.70 17.35
N SER A 455 22.54 -1.11 16.21
CA SER A 455 23.11 -1.85 15.09
C SER A 455 24.36 -2.62 15.53
N ALA A 456 24.51 -3.86 15.03
CA ALA A 456 25.71 -4.67 15.25
C ALA A 456 26.99 -4.06 14.64
N LEU A 457 26.85 -3.01 13.84
CA LEU A 457 27.96 -2.29 13.18
C LEU A 457 28.44 -1.07 13.98
N ASP A 458 27.70 -0.64 14.99
CA ASP A 458 28.08 0.49 15.85
C ASP A 458 29.38 0.21 16.58
N GLY A 459 30.34 1.13 16.52
CA GLY A 459 31.66 1.00 17.11
C GLY A 459 32.66 0.14 16.32
N LYS A 460 32.27 -0.49 15.19
CA LYS A 460 33.18 -1.29 14.35
C LYS A 460 33.89 -0.46 13.29
N CYS A 461 35.15 -0.84 12.97
CA CYS A 461 35.85 -0.27 11.82
C CYS A 461 35.35 -0.89 10.51
N ILE A 462 35.37 -0.11 9.44
CA ILE A 462 34.94 -0.55 8.10
C ILE A 462 35.68 -1.83 7.66
N LYS A 463 36.99 -1.93 7.93
CA LYS A 463 37.82 -3.08 7.57
C LYS A 463 37.41 -4.38 8.28
N ASP A 464 36.77 -4.29 9.43
CA ASP A 464 36.43 -5.44 10.28
C ASP A 464 35.05 -6.04 9.90
N ILE A 465 34.37 -5.44 8.89
CA ILE A 465 33.04 -5.82 8.44
C ILE A 465 33.16 -6.45 7.05
N ASP A 466 32.55 -7.63 6.88
CA ASP A 466 32.44 -8.26 5.55
C ASP A 466 31.31 -7.64 4.72
N TRP A 467 31.62 -6.57 4.00
CA TRP A 467 30.70 -5.88 3.09
C TRP A 467 30.36 -6.69 1.83
N GLY A 468 31.11 -7.76 1.56
CA GLY A 468 31.04 -8.50 0.32
C GLY A 468 31.86 -7.87 -0.82
N ARG A 469 32.29 -8.72 -1.77
CA ARG A 469 33.25 -8.34 -2.84
C ARG A 469 32.74 -7.29 -3.84
N HIS A 470 31.44 -6.97 -3.81
CA HIS A 470 30.80 -6.10 -4.81
C HIS A 470 30.18 -4.84 -4.21
N CYS A 471 30.34 -4.63 -2.92
CA CYS A 471 29.87 -3.46 -2.18
C CYS A 471 31.06 -2.56 -1.84
N LEU A 472 30.89 -1.26 -2.05
CA LEU A 472 31.89 -0.25 -1.69
C LEU A 472 31.19 0.90 -0.97
N ILE A 473 31.63 1.22 0.24
CA ILE A 473 31.19 2.42 0.95
C ILE A 473 31.87 3.61 0.26
N VAL A 474 31.04 4.52 -0.27
CA VAL A 474 31.51 5.68 -1.03
C VAL A 474 31.62 6.92 -0.15
N SER A 475 30.66 7.07 0.78
CA SER A 475 30.62 8.18 1.73
C SER A 475 29.91 7.75 3.00
N ILE A 476 30.23 8.41 4.10
CA ILE A 476 29.52 8.32 5.38
C ILE A 476 29.08 9.73 5.72
N GLU A 477 27.77 9.94 5.86
CA GLU A 477 27.22 11.20 6.35
C GLU A 477 26.97 11.07 7.84
N ARG A 478 27.64 11.90 8.64
CA ARG A 478 27.55 11.95 10.11
C ARG A 478 27.05 13.33 10.52
N GLY A 479 25.78 13.47 10.81
CA GLY A 479 25.14 14.77 10.97
C GLY A 479 25.39 15.62 9.71
N ASP A 480 25.90 16.84 9.89
CA ASP A 480 26.18 17.77 8.77
C ASP A 480 27.54 17.55 8.08
N THR A 481 28.29 16.48 8.42
CA THR A 481 29.63 16.25 7.89
C THR A 481 29.71 14.97 7.06
N ALA A 482 30.28 15.08 5.85
CA ALA A 482 30.62 13.91 5.04
C ALA A 482 32.03 13.42 5.43
N VAL A 483 32.12 12.17 5.85
CA VAL A 483 33.37 11.49 6.18
C VAL A 483 33.78 10.62 5.01
N THR A 484 35.03 10.81 4.53
CA THR A 484 35.59 9.91 3.50
C THR A 484 35.90 8.57 4.16
N PRO A 485 35.25 7.46 3.73
CA PRO A 485 35.45 6.16 4.35
C PRO A 485 36.85 5.63 4.12
N LYS A 486 37.51 5.22 5.19
CA LYS A 486 38.79 4.48 5.18
C LYS A 486 38.58 3.19 5.96
N GLY A 487 39.48 2.22 5.81
CA GLY A 487 39.40 0.95 6.52
C GLY A 487 39.35 1.09 8.05
N ASP A 488 40.01 2.09 8.59
CA ASP A 488 40.11 2.43 10.02
C ASP A 488 38.99 3.38 10.51
N THR A 489 38.09 3.81 9.61
CA THR A 489 36.95 4.64 10.00
C THR A 489 35.97 3.82 10.83
N THR A 490 35.69 4.30 12.05
CA THR A 490 34.70 3.69 12.95
C THR A 490 33.30 4.19 12.58
N LEU A 491 32.34 3.26 12.47
CA LEU A 491 30.94 3.54 12.25
C LEU A 491 30.23 3.86 13.56
N HIS A 492 29.26 4.74 13.52
CA HIS A 492 28.43 5.09 14.67
C HIS A 492 26.94 5.02 14.34
N ALA A 493 26.14 4.68 15.33
CA ALA A 493 24.68 4.76 15.20
C ALA A 493 24.27 6.19 14.77
N GLY A 494 23.35 6.29 13.83
CA GLY A 494 22.96 7.55 13.18
C GLY A 494 23.79 7.92 11.95
N ASP A 495 24.89 7.20 11.64
CA ASP A 495 25.63 7.40 10.38
C ASP A 495 24.77 6.96 9.19
N THR A 496 24.81 7.75 8.13
CA THR A 496 24.19 7.42 6.86
C THR A 496 25.28 6.95 5.88
N LEU A 497 25.24 5.66 5.56
CA LEU A 497 26.20 5.02 4.65
C LEU A 497 25.73 5.13 3.21
N VAL A 498 26.51 5.72 2.33
CA VAL A 498 26.30 5.69 0.88
C VAL A 498 27.11 4.53 0.32
N VAL A 499 26.43 3.48 -0.11
CA VAL A 499 27.06 2.24 -0.58
C VAL A 499 26.82 2.06 -2.08
N MET A 500 27.90 1.83 -2.82
CA MET A 500 27.87 1.49 -4.22
C MET A 500 27.78 -0.03 -4.39
N VAL A 501 26.75 -0.51 -5.03
CA VAL A 501 26.50 -1.93 -5.31
C VAL A 501 26.36 -2.19 -6.81
N SER A 502 26.67 -3.41 -7.25
CA SER A 502 26.49 -3.79 -8.65
C SER A 502 25.03 -4.03 -8.96
N GLN A 503 24.49 -3.42 -10.02
CA GLN A 503 23.11 -3.60 -10.46
C GLN A 503 22.75 -5.07 -10.74
N ARG A 504 23.68 -5.88 -11.21
CA ARG A 504 23.46 -7.32 -11.46
C ARG A 504 23.14 -8.12 -10.21
N ARG A 505 23.62 -7.67 -9.06
CA ARG A 505 23.49 -8.35 -7.76
C ARG A 505 22.73 -7.50 -6.74
N PHE A 506 22.11 -6.41 -7.20
CA PHE A 506 21.51 -5.40 -6.33
C PHE A 506 20.59 -6.03 -5.28
N ALA A 507 19.68 -6.91 -5.68
CA ALA A 507 18.77 -7.57 -4.75
C ALA A 507 19.51 -8.36 -3.65
N ARG A 508 20.47 -9.21 -4.05
CA ARG A 508 21.23 -10.04 -3.10
C ARG A 508 22.15 -9.22 -2.19
N ASP A 509 22.83 -8.23 -2.77
CA ASP A 509 23.76 -7.39 -2.02
C ASP A 509 22.97 -6.46 -1.09
N ASN A 510 21.79 -5.99 -1.50
CA ASN A 510 20.86 -5.22 -0.69
C ASN A 510 20.32 -6.02 0.51
N ASP A 511 19.80 -7.23 0.29
CA ASP A 511 19.27 -8.08 1.35
C ASP A 511 20.36 -8.40 2.39
N ARG A 512 21.60 -8.62 1.91
CA ARG A 512 22.76 -8.85 2.79
C ARG A 512 23.12 -7.61 3.61
N LEU A 513 23.13 -6.43 3.00
CA LEU A 513 23.46 -5.18 3.68
C LEU A 513 22.37 -4.81 4.70
N GLU A 514 21.10 -4.99 4.36
CA GLU A 514 19.99 -4.78 5.30
C GLU A 514 20.13 -5.72 6.52
N ALA A 515 20.41 -7.00 6.31
CA ALA A 515 20.62 -7.97 7.40
C ALA A 515 21.87 -7.68 8.25
N LEU A 516 22.93 -7.06 7.68
CA LEU A 516 24.12 -6.64 8.41
C LEU A 516 23.86 -5.40 9.27
N ILE A 517 23.06 -4.46 8.77
CA ILE A 517 22.79 -3.17 9.41
C ILE A 517 21.73 -3.34 10.50
N ASP A 518 20.67 -4.09 10.21
CA ASP A 518 19.62 -4.42 11.16
C ASP A 518 19.31 -5.93 11.11
N PRO A 519 19.88 -6.75 12.01
CA PRO A 519 19.64 -8.19 12.04
C PRO A 519 18.20 -8.58 12.40
N LYS A 520 17.35 -7.61 12.75
CA LYS A 520 15.93 -7.84 13.05
C LYS A 520 15.01 -7.53 11.85
N SER A 521 15.54 -7.03 10.74
CA SER A 521 14.76 -6.70 9.52
C SER A 521 14.50 -7.89 8.61
#